data_650f917f0bc277db80163b1f765415c7
#
_entry.id   650f917f0bc277db80163b1f765415c7
#
_cell.length_a   1.000
_cell.length_b   1.000
_cell.length_c   1.000
_cell.angle_alpha   90.00
_cell.angle_beta   90.00
_cell.angle_gamma   90.00
#
_symmetry.space_group_name_H-M   'P 1'
#
loop_
_entity.id
_entity.type
_entity.pdbx_description
1 polymer ?
#
loop_
_entity_poly.entity_id
_entity_poly.type
_entity_poly.pdbx_seq_one_letter_code
_entity_poly.pdbx_strand_id
1 'polypeptide(L)'
;PNVEVGEHTVMAAQVGIAGSVKIGSHCMFGGQAGLSGHIHVADHVVFGAQCGVISDVKEPATLLGAPAINAKAFMRSSAIFNRLPDMYRQMGQMQREIERLKLAIGNAHNCQ
;
A
#
# COMPACT_ATOMS: atom_id res chain seq x y z
N PRO A 1 19.01 11.39 -14.08
CA PRO A 1 20.39 11.63 -13.67
C PRO A 1 20.52 11.72 -12.16
N ASN A 2 21.76 11.59 -11.68
CA ASN A 2 22.10 11.71 -10.26
C ASN A 2 21.47 10.63 -9.38
N VAL A 3 21.26 9.43 -9.91
CA VAL A 3 20.83 8.29 -9.12
C VAL A 3 22.03 7.68 -8.41
N GLU A 4 21.87 7.41 -7.11
CA GLU A 4 22.89 6.72 -6.32
C GLU A 4 22.34 5.40 -5.82
N VAL A 5 23.08 4.32 -6.00
CA VAL A 5 22.71 2.97 -5.58
C VAL A 5 23.80 2.41 -4.69
N GLY A 6 23.40 1.93 -3.51
CA GLY A 6 24.32 1.36 -2.54
C GLY A 6 24.83 -0.02 -2.96
N GLU A 7 25.69 -0.61 -2.12
CA GLU A 7 26.34 -1.88 -2.38
C GLU A 7 25.37 -3.06 -2.27
N HIS A 8 25.62 -4.10 -3.05
CA HIS A 8 24.90 -5.37 -2.99
C HIS A 8 23.39 -5.23 -3.21
N THR A 9 22.96 -4.21 -3.95
CA THR A 9 21.57 -4.03 -4.34
C THR A 9 21.33 -4.76 -5.65
N VAL A 10 20.24 -5.53 -5.72
CA VAL A 10 19.87 -6.35 -6.87
C VAL A 10 18.61 -5.78 -7.52
N MET A 11 18.65 -5.62 -8.83
CA MET A 11 17.52 -5.14 -9.61
C MET A 11 17.22 -6.12 -10.73
N ALA A 12 15.95 -6.57 -10.80
CA ALA A 12 15.51 -7.42 -11.90
C ALA A 12 15.24 -6.57 -13.15
N ALA A 13 14.76 -7.20 -14.21
CA ALA A 13 14.56 -6.53 -15.49
C ALA A 13 13.50 -5.41 -15.41
N GLN A 14 13.74 -4.37 -16.21
CA GLN A 14 12.78 -3.27 -16.42
C GLN A 14 12.48 -2.44 -15.16
N VAL A 15 13.39 -2.44 -14.18
CA VAL A 15 13.28 -1.52 -13.05
C VAL A 15 13.51 -0.09 -13.54
N GLY A 16 12.60 0.80 -13.22
CA GLY A 16 12.67 2.22 -13.58
C GLY A 16 12.98 3.09 -12.38
N ILE A 17 13.99 3.94 -12.48
CA ILE A 17 14.38 4.84 -11.40
C ILE A 17 14.46 6.25 -11.95
N ALA A 18 13.63 7.14 -11.42
CA ALA A 18 13.63 8.55 -11.84
C ALA A 18 14.82 9.29 -11.23
N GLY A 19 15.01 10.54 -11.63
CA GLY A 19 16.19 11.31 -11.26
C GLY A 19 16.30 11.60 -9.76
N SER A 20 17.54 11.71 -9.31
CA SER A 20 17.91 12.11 -7.94
C SER A 20 17.41 11.18 -6.85
N VAL A 21 17.18 9.91 -7.17
CA VAL A 21 16.83 8.86 -6.21
C VAL A 21 18.11 8.33 -5.55
N LYS A 22 18.05 8.12 -4.24
CA LYS A 22 19.14 7.52 -3.48
C LYS A 22 18.68 6.22 -2.87
N ILE A 23 19.34 5.13 -3.23
CA ILE A 23 18.98 3.78 -2.80
C ILE A 23 20.08 3.26 -1.90
N GLY A 24 19.69 2.71 -0.76
CA GLY A 24 20.62 2.13 0.21
C GLY A 24 21.24 0.83 -0.29
N SER A 25 21.92 0.14 0.61
CA SER A 25 22.61 -1.12 0.33
C SER A 25 21.72 -2.31 0.64
N HIS A 26 22.02 -3.45 -0.01
CA HIS A 26 21.31 -4.72 0.20
C HIS A 26 19.80 -4.64 -0.08
N CYS A 27 19.41 -3.80 -1.02
CA CYS A 27 18.00 -3.72 -1.46
C CYS A 27 17.76 -4.71 -2.60
N MET A 28 16.50 -5.10 -2.78
CA MET A 28 16.08 -5.98 -3.87
C MET A 28 14.87 -5.36 -4.58
N PHE A 29 14.94 -5.33 -5.90
CA PHE A 29 13.86 -4.78 -6.73
C PHE A 29 13.33 -5.87 -7.64
N GLY A 30 12.05 -6.19 -7.51
CA GLY A 30 11.37 -7.09 -8.45
C GLY A 30 11.22 -6.48 -9.84
N GLY A 31 10.93 -7.31 -10.83
CA GLY A 31 10.80 -6.86 -12.22
C GLY A 31 9.75 -5.76 -12.38
N GLN A 32 10.05 -4.78 -13.21
CA GLN A 32 9.15 -3.66 -13.52
C GLN A 32 8.80 -2.78 -12.32
N ALA A 33 9.56 -2.84 -11.23
CA ALA A 33 9.38 -1.90 -10.14
C ALA A 33 9.81 -0.50 -10.58
N GLY A 34 9.13 0.53 -10.10
CA GLY A 34 9.42 1.91 -10.47
C GLY A 34 9.46 2.83 -9.26
N LEU A 35 10.39 3.77 -9.27
CA LEU A 35 10.55 4.78 -8.24
C LEU A 35 10.38 6.17 -8.85
N SER A 36 9.55 7.00 -8.23
CA SER A 36 9.42 8.40 -8.64
C SER A 36 10.66 9.20 -8.19
N GLY A 37 10.82 10.41 -8.71
CA GLY A 37 12.02 11.21 -8.48
C GLY A 37 12.21 11.67 -7.05
N HIS A 38 13.48 11.88 -6.68
CA HIS A 38 13.90 12.46 -5.40
C HIS A 38 13.54 11.64 -4.17
N ILE A 39 13.37 10.31 -4.33
CA ILE A 39 13.06 9.40 -3.22
C ILE A 39 14.36 8.89 -2.60
N HIS A 40 14.33 8.73 -1.28
CA HIS A 40 15.40 8.09 -0.51
C HIS A 40 14.92 6.75 0.02
N VAL A 41 15.70 5.70 -0.22
CA VAL A 41 15.38 4.32 0.19
C VAL A 41 16.42 3.85 1.19
N ALA A 42 15.97 3.37 2.34
CA ALA A 42 16.84 2.82 3.39
C ALA A 42 17.51 1.53 2.91
N ASP A 43 18.45 1.03 3.71
CA ASP A 43 19.08 -0.26 3.45
C ASP A 43 18.09 -1.41 3.70
N HIS A 44 18.34 -2.56 3.06
CA HIS A 44 17.57 -3.80 3.27
C HIS A 44 16.07 -3.66 2.97
N VAL A 45 15.72 -2.89 1.95
CA VAL A 45 14.34 -2.77 1.49
C VAL A 45 14.13 -3.71 0.30
N VAL A 46 12.99 -4.41 0.30
CA VAL A 46 12.60 -5.32 -0.78
C VAL A 46 11.35 -4.78 -1.45
N PHE A 47 11.42 -4.64 -2.77
CA PHE A 47 10.27 -4.21 -3.58
C PHE A 47 9.79 -5.38 -4.44
N GLY A 48 8.52 -5.69 -4.37
CA GLY A 48 7.92 -6.72 -5.22
C GLY A 48 7.85 -6.30 -6.68
N ALA A 49 7.54 -7.26 -7.54
CA ALA A 49 7.39 -6.99 -8.97
C ALA A 49 6.26 -5.97 -9.21
N GLN A 50 6.47 -5.09 -10.18
CA GLN A 50 5.51 -4.05 -10.59
C GLN A 50 5.15 -3.08 -9.45
N CYS A 51 5.99 -2.99 -8.44
CA CYS A 51 5.78 -2.10 -7.30
C CYS A 51 6.01 -0.65 -7.71
N GLY A 52 5.11 0.25 -7.34
CA GLY A 52 5.24 1.68 -7.64
C GLY A 52 5.52 2.48 -6.37
N VAL A 53 6.69 3.08 -6.28
CA VAL A 53 7.14 3.80 -5.08
C VAL A 53 7.01 5.29 -5.32
N ILE A 54 6.23 5.98 -4.48
CA ILE A 54 5.97 7.41 -4.62
C ILE A 54 6.45 8.24 -3.42
N SER A 55 6.98 7.59 -2.39
CA SER A 55 7.46 8.29 -1.20
C SER A 55 8.71 7.62 -0.64
N ASP A 56 9.41 8.32 0.24
CA ASP A 56 10.61 7.80 0.88
C ASP A 56 10.31 6.53 1.68
N VAL A 57 11.29 5.62 1.70
CA VAL A 57 11.26 4.41 2.52
C VAL A 57 12.33 4.55 3.57
N LYS A 58 11.95 4.82 4.80
CA LYS A 58 12.86 5.23 5.87
C LYS A 58 13.40 4.06 6.69
N GLU A 59 12.80 2.88 6.58
CA GLU A 59 13.13 1.70 7.38
C GLU A 59 13.17 0.47 6.49
N PRO A 60 13.92 -0.57 6.88
CA PRO A 60 13.86 -1.84 6.18
C PRO A 60 12.43 -2.36 6.14
N ALA A 61 11.96 -2.73 4.96
CA ALA A 61 10.58 -3.19 4.75
C ALA A 61 10.48 -3.98 3.47
N THR A 62 9.42 -4.77 3.34
CA THR A 62 9.02 -5.41 2.09
C THR A 62 7.76 -4.75 1.59
N LEU A 63 7.81 -4.18 0.39
CA LEU A 63 6.72 -3.37 -0.15
C LEU A 63 6.15 -4.01 -1.42
N LEU A 64 4.85 -3.92 -1.60
CA LEU A 64 4.13 -4.40 -2.77
C LEU A 64 3.08 -3.38 -3.19
N GLY A 65 2.72 -3.43 -4.47
CA GLY A 65 1.60 -2.65 -4.98
C GLY A 65 2.00 -1.33 -5.61
N ALA A 66 1.02 -0.65 -6.14
CA ALA A 66 1.16 0.68 -6.72
C ALA A 66 -0.04 1.54 -6.28
N PRO A 67 0.17 2.46 -5.31
CA PRO A 67 1.43 2.79 -4.64
C PRO A 67 1.90 1.68 -3.69
N ALA A 68 3.21 1.61 -3.49
CA ALA A 68 3.81 0.56 -2.67
C ALA A 68 3.43 0.70 -1.20
N ILE A 69 2.97 -0.40 -0.62
CA ILE A 69 2.63 -0.50 0.79
C ILE A 69 3.31 -1.73 1.38
N ASN A 70 3.22 -1.89 2.69
CA ASN A 70 3.74 -3.08 3.35
C ASN A 70 3.16 -4.35 2.73
N ALA A 71 3.99 -5.38 2.52
CA ALA A 71 3.59 -6.59 1.81
C ALA A 71 2.44 -7.32 2.48
N LYS A 72 2.44 -7.42 3.81
CA LYS A 72 1.34 -8.09 4.53
C LYS A 72 0.03 -7.35 4.34
N ALA A 73 0.05 -6.03 4.42
CA ALA A 73 -1.13 -5.20 4.20
C ALA A 73 -1.64 -5.35 2.76
N PHE A 74 -0.73 -5.35 1.78
CA PHE A 74 -1.09 -5.55 0.38
C PHE A 74 -1.75 -6.89 0.16
N MET A 75 -1.17 -7.97 0.69
CA MET A 75 -1.74 -9.32 0.52
C MET A 75 -3.11 -9.45 1.16
N ARG A 76 -3.30 -8.86 2.34
CA ARG A 76 -4.62 -8.84 2.98
C ARG A 76 -5.65 -8.08 2.15
N SER A 77 -5.25 -6.93 1.62
CA SER A 77 -6.13 -6.11 0.77
C SER A 77 -6.47 -6.83 -0.53
N SER A 78 -5.48 -7.46 -1.16
CA SER A 78 -5.68 -8.20 -2.40
C SER A 78 -6.62 -9.39 -2.22
N ALA A 79 -6.58 -10.05 -1.08
CA ALA A 79 -7.46 -11.19 -0.80
C ALA A 79 -8.93 -10.78 -0.78
N ILE A 80 -9.23 -9.53 -0.44
CA ILE A 80 -10.62 -9.05 -0.37
C ILE A 80 -10.98 -8.12 -1.53
N PHE A 81 -10.04 -7.79 -2.40
CA PHE A 81 -10.25 -6.82 -3.48
C PHE A 81 -11.46 -7.17 -4.34
N ASN A 82 -11.59 -8.44 -4.74
CA ASN A 82 -12.71 -8.89 -5.57
C ASN A 82 -14.05 -8.85 -4.84
N ARG A 83 -14.04 -8.76 -3.52
CA ARG A 83 -15.23 -8.76 -2.69
C ARG A 83 -15.67 -7.36 -2.30
N LEU A 84 -14.92 -6.33 -2.70
CA LEU A 84 -15.24 -4.95 -2.33
C LEU A 84 -16.66 -4.52 -2.71
N PRO A 85 -17.20 -4.84 -3.90
CA PRO A 85 -18.58 -4.45 -4.22
C PRO A 85 -19.60 -5.04 -3.25
N ASP A 86 -19.43 -6.32 -2.87
CA ASP A 86 -20.32 -6.97 -1.92
C ASP A 86 -20.17 -6.38 -0.52
N MET A 87 -18.94 -6.10 -0.11
CA MET A 87 -18.67 -5.47 1.19
C MET A 87 -19.27 -4.06 1.26
N TYR A 88 -19.16 -3.29 0.18
CA TYR A 88 -19.75 -1.97 0.09
C TYR A 88 -21.28 -2.03 0.28
N ARG A 89 -21.91 -3.00 -0.39
CA ARG A 89 -23.35 -3.23 -0.28
C ARG A 89 -23.74 -3.61 1.16
N GLN A 90 -22.98 -4.51 1.78
CA GLN A 90 -23.21 -4.91 3.17
C GLN A 90 -23.05 -3.75 4.13
N MET A 91 -22.06 -2.90 3.92
CA MET A 91 -21.87 -1.70 4.75
C MET A 91 -23.09 -0.78 4.69
N GLY A 92 -23.65 -0.59 3.49
CA GLY A 92 -24.87 0.21 3.33
C GLY A 92 -26.05 -0.39 4.07
N GLN A 93 -26.22 -1.72 3.99
CA GLN A 93 -27.28 -2.42 4.72
C GLN A 93 -27.11 -2.30 6.23
N MET A 94 -25.88 -2.46 6.71
CA MET A 94 -25.55 -2.35 8.13
C MET A 94 -25.82 -0.93 8.64
N GLN A 95 -25.47 0.06 7.86
CA GLN A 95 -25.71 1.47 8.23
C GLN A 95 -27.22 1.77 8.34
N ARG A 96 -28.00 1.28 7.39
CA ARG A 96 -29.47 1.44 7.46
C ARG A 96 -30.06 0.74 8.68
N GLU A 97 -29.54 -0.44 9.01
CA GLU A 97 -29.98 -1.17 10.19
C GLU A 97 -29.63 -0.42 11.48
N ILE A 98 -28.44 0.17 11.55
CA ILE A 98 -28.04 0.98 12.69
C ILE A 98 -28.99 2.18 12.85
N GLU A 99 -29.28 2.87 11.76
CA GLU A 99 -30.19 4.02 11.80
C GLU A 99 -31.60 3.60 12.24
N ARG A 100 -32.10 2.46 11.74
CA ARG A 100 -33.38 1.90 12.15
C ARG A 100 -33.40 1.59 13.65
N LEU A 101 -32.35 0.98 14.17
CA LEU A 101 -32.23 0.66 15.59
C LEU A 101 -32.16 1.92 16.45
N LYS A 102 -31.44 2.94 16.00
CA LYS A 102 -31.36 4.21 16.71
C LYS A 102 -32.72 4.87 16.80
N LEU A 103 -33.51 4.86 15.73
CA LEU A 103 -34.85 5.41 15.73
C LEU A 103 -35.78 4.63 16.68
N ALA A 104 -35.65 3.28 16.66
CA ALA A 104 -36.45 2.44 17.56
C ALA A 104 -36.14 2.73 19.04
N ILE A 105 -34.85 2.88 19.37
CA ILE A 105 -34.43 3.24 20.72
C ILE A 105 -34.94 4.63 21.10
N GLY A 106 -34.82 5.60 20.18
CA GLY A 106 -35.29 6.95 20.38
C GLY A 106 -36.78 6.99 20.61
N ASN A 107 -37.59 6.26 19.81
CA ASN A 107 -39.02 6.18 19.97
C ASN A 107 -39.42 5.51 21.28
N ALA A 108 -38.76 4.43 21.66
CA ALA A 108 -38.99 3.76 22.93
C ALA A 108 -38.70 4.68 24.11
N HIS A 109 -37.62 5.47 24.02
CA HIS A 109 -37.26 6.43 25.04
C HIS A 109 -38.28 7.57 25.13
N ASN A 110 -38.78 8.03 23.98
CA ASN A 110 -39.76 9.11 23.93
C ASN A 110 -41.14 8.69 24.40
N CYS A 111 -41.47 7.41 24.38
CA CYS A 111 -42.75 6.88 24.86
C CYS A 111 -42.85 6.81 26.39
N GLN A 112 -41.77 7.12 27.08
CA GLN A 112 -41.76 7.19 28.55
C GLN A 112 -41.99 8.61 29.01
#